data_bd6464be3951bc7911e5f3e0269ccc58
#
_entry.id   bd6464be3951bc7911e5f3e0269ccc58
#
_cell.length_a   1.000
_cell.length_b   1.000
_cell.length_c   1.000
_cell.angle_alpha   90.00
_cell.angle_beta   90.00
_cell.angle_gamma   90.00
#
_symmetry.space_group_name_H-M   'P 1'
#
loop_
_entity.id
_entity.type
_entity.pdbx_description
1 polymer ?
#
loop_
_entity_poly.entity_id
_entity_poly.type
_entity_poly.pdbx_seq_one_letter_code
_entity_poly.pdbx_strand_id
1 'polypeptide(L)'
;ICDKHGILLIFDEVITGWGRTGSKFGAHEFGVTPDIMTMAKATTNGVVPMGVVACNDYIYDAVMDSSPMGSVELFHGYTYSGIPVAVAAALAVQDIFEKEDIFNRAKNLAPYFQKGLFSLQDLESVDNIRGYGMMGGIDMKLNTKPGKAGYECFKACYEAGVNFKATGDCLIIAPQFICEEKHIDEIIDKLRT
;
A
#
# COMPACT_ATOMS: atom_id res chain seq x y z
N ILE A 1 -10.44 -21.64 4.01
CA ILE A 1 -10.72 -21.80 5.47
C ILE A 1 -11.90 -20.92 5.85
N CYS A 2 -11.90 -19.64 5.50
CA CYS A 2 -12.95 -18.68 5.85
C CYS A 2 -14.34 -19.20 5.42
N ASP A 3 -14.51 -19.56 4.15
CA ASP A 3 -15.76 -20.10 3.61
C ASP A 3 -16.23 -21.34 4.38
N LYS A 4 -15.28 -22.26 4.67
CA LYS A 4 -15.60 -23.49 5.41
C LYS A 4 -16.16 -23.24 6.80
N HIS A 5 -15.77 -22.14 7.43
CA HIS A 5 -16.13 -21.83 8.82
C HIS A 5 -17.08 -20.64 8.97
N GLY A 6 -17.60 -20.10 7.85
CA GLY A 6 -18.50 -18.94 7.86
C GLY A 6 -17.84 -17.67 8.43
N ILE A 7 -16.54 -17.49 8.18
CA ILE A 7 -15.76 -16.34 8.63
C ILE A 7 -15.61 -15.36 7.47
N LEU A 8 -15.96 -14.10 7.67
CA LEU A 8 -15.76 -13.05 6.67
C LEU A 8 -14.27 -12.79 6.45
N LEU A 9 -13.85 -12.76 5.20
CA LEU A 9 -12.48 -12.44 4.79
C LEU A 9 -12.39 -10.95 4.45
N ILE A 10 -11.56 -10.22 5.16
CA ILE A 10 -11.32 -8.80 4.95
C ILE A 10 -9.91 -8.59 4.41
N PHE A 11 -9.79 -7.92 3.25
CA PHE A 11 -8.51 -7.47 2.73
C PHE A 11 -8.30 -5.99 3.01
N ASP A 12 -7.23 -5.68 3.72
CA ASP A 12 -6.73 -4.31 3.85
C ASP A 12 -5.83 -3.98 2.65
N GLU A 13 -6.44 -3.39 1.63
CA GLU A 13 -5.77 -2.94 0.40
C GLU A 13 -5.34 -1.47 0.45
N VAL A 14 -5.22 -0.91 1.64
CA VAL A 14 -4.81 0.50 1.82
C VAL A 14 -3.40 0.76 1.26
N ILE A 15 -2.51 -0.23 1.27
CA ILE A 15 -1.18 -0.15 0.67
C ILE A 15 -1.08 -0.98 -0.60
N THR A 16 -1.58 -2.19 -0.59
CA THR A 16 -1.47 -3.17 -1.69
C THR A 16 -2.31 -2.79 -2.91
N GLY A 17 -3.42 -2.11 -2.69
CA GLY A 17 -4.28 -1.62 -3.76
C GLY A 17 -3.60 -0.60 -4.67
N TRP A 18 -4.14 -0.50 -5.88
CA TRP A 18 -3.72 0.47 -6.90
C TRP A 18 -2.29 0.27 -7.40
N GLY A 19 -1.86 -1.00 -7.56
CA GLY A 19 -0.65 -1.33 -8.33
C GLY A 19 0.57 -1.77 -7.53
N ARG A 20 0.59 -1.70 -6.20
CA ARG A 20 1.78 -2.05 -5.40
C ARG A 20 2.25 -3.49 -5.55
N THR A 21 1.34 -4.41 -5.76
CA THR A 21 1.65 -5.83 -5.98
C THR A 21 2.01 -6.16 -7.45
N GLY A 22 1.87 -5.21 -8.37
CA GLY A 22 1.98 -5.44 -9.81
C GLY A 22 0.63 -5.69 -10.49
N SER A 23 -0.44 -5.84 -9.71
CA SER A 23 -1.83 -5.93 -10.15
C SER A 23 -2.64 -4.76 -9.57
N LYS A 24 -3.87 -4.52 -10.08
CA LYS A 24 -4.73 -3.44 -9.56
C LYS A 24 -4.91 -3.54 -8.05
N PHE A 25 -5.10 -4.75 -7.53
CA PHE A 25 -5.26 -5.07 -6.10
C PHE A 25 -4.53 -6.37 -5.75
N GLY A 26 -4.17 -6.54 -4.50
CA GLY A 26 -3.65 -7.81 -3.98
C GLY A 26 -4.66 -8.95 -4.17
N ALA A 27 -5.96 -8.67 -4.06
CA ALA A 27 -7.03 -9.60 -4.38
C ALA A 27 -6.89 -10.20 -5.79
N HIS A 28 -6.62 -9.37 -6.80
CA HIS A 28 -6.36 -9.81 -8.18
C HIS A 28 -5.05 -10.59 -8.30
N GLU A 29 -4.00 -10.12 -7.63
CA GLU A 29 -2.67 -10.74 -7.67
C GLU A 29 -2.68 -12.17 -7.14
N PHE A 30 -3.42 -12.42 -6.07
CA PHE A 30 -3.49 -13.71 -5.42
C PHE A 30 -4.71 -14.55 -5.83
N GLY A 31 -5.56 -14.05 -6.74
CA GLY A 31 -6.75 -14.74 -7.23
C GLY A 31 -7.77 -15.05 -6.14
N VAL A 32 -7.92 -14.15 -5.16
CA VAL A 32 -8.83 -14.29 -4.03
C VAL A 32 -9.82 -13.13 -4.04
N THR A 33 -11.12 -13.42 -3.93
CA THR A 33 -12.14 -12.39 -3.75
C THR A 33 -12.50 -12.32 -2.26
N PRO A 34 -12.14 -11.22 -1.56
CA PRO A 34 -12.53 -11.05 -0.16
C PRO A 34 -14.00 -10.65 -0.04
N ASP A 35 -14.57 -10.83 1.14
CA ASP A 35 -15.92 -10.40 1.45
C ASP A 35 -16.01 -8.88 1.64
N ILE A 36 -14.95 -8.31 2.22
CA ILE A 36 -14.80 -6.86 2.43
C ILE A 36 -13.39 -6.45 2.02
N MET A 37 -13.28 -5.27 1.40
CA MET A 37 -12.00 -4.68 1.02
C MET A 37 -11.94 -3.23 1.44
N THR A 38 -10.85 -2.82 2.09
CA THR A 38 -10.60 -1.42 2.46
C THR A 38 -9.53 -0.81 1.56
N MET A 39 -9.72 0.43 1.12
CA MET A 39 -8.81 1.13 0.23
C MET A 39 -8.62 2.58 0.66
N ALA A 40 -7.46 3.14 0.39
CA ALA A 40 -7.16 4.55 0.64
C ALA A 40 -5.95 5.00 -0.23
N LYS A 41 -5.16 5.95 0.24
CA LYS A 41 -3.88 6.44 -0.33
C LYS A 41 -3.95 6.69 -1.84
N ALA A 42 -3.58 5.70 -2.65
CA ALA A 42 -3.58 5.82 -4.10
C ALA A 42 -4.99 5.92 -4.72
N THR A 43 -6.06 5.72 -3.95
CA THR A 43 -7.43 6.00 -4.39
C THR A 43 -7.57 7.41 -4.95
N THR A 44 -6.95 8.40 -4.29
CA THR A 44 -6.88 9.80 -4.75
C THR A 44 -5.44 10.26 -4.96
N ASN A 45 -4.47 9.35 -4.87
CA ASN A 45 -3.02 9.65 -4.89
C ASN A 45 -2.60 10.75 -3.91
N GLY A 46 -3.31 10.87 -2.79
CA GLY A 46 -3.01 11.85 -1.72
C GLY A 46 -3.47 13.28 -1.99
N VAL A 47 -4.10 13.56 -3.12
CA VAL A 47 -4.58 14.92 -3.46
C VAL A 47 -5.69 15.37 -2.52
N VAL A 48 -6.59 14.45 -2.17
CA VAL A 48 -7.66 14.67 -1.19
C VAL A 48 -7.76 13.45 -0.30
N PRO A 49 -7.86 13.58 1.03
CA PRO A 49 -8.09 12.46 1.92
C PRO A 49 -9.38 11.71 1.56
N MET A 50 -9.26 10.40 1.31
CA MET A 50 -10.40 9.53 1.02
C MET A 50 -10.09 8.09 1.44
N GLY A 51 -11.04 7.46 2.09
CA GLY A 51 -11.08 6.01 2.33
C GLY A 51 -12.28 5.39 1.65
N VAL A 52 -12.17 4.13 1.27
CA VAL A 52 -13.24 3.36 0.63
C VAL A 52 -13.35 2.02 1.32
N VAL A 53 -14.58 1.57 1.54
CA VAL A 53 -14.91 0.21 1.93
C VAL A 53 -15.81 -0.36 0.84
N ALA A 54 -15.39 -1.48 0.26
CA ALA A 54 -16.22 -2.27 -0.65
C ALA A 54 -16.60 -3.58 0.06
N CYS A 55 -17.82 -4.00 -0.09
CA CYS A 55 -18.30 -5.29 0.45
C CYS A 55 -19.17 -6.02 -0.59
N ASN A 56 -19.32 -7.32 -0.40
CA ASN A 56 -20.23 -8.13 -1.20
C ASN A 56 -21.70 -7.77 -0.89
N ASP A 57 -22.58 -7.93 -1.87
CA ASP A 57 -24.00 -7.57 -1.78
C ASP A 57 -24.69 -8.22 -0.59
N TYR A 58 -24.40 -9.51 -0.31
CA TYR A 58 -25.05 -10.21 0.82
C TYR A 58 -24.74 -9.57 2.19
N ILE A 59 -23.59 -8.88 2.34
CA ILE A 59 -23.27 -8.14 3.57
C ILE A 59 -24.09 -6.86 3.64
N TYR A 60 -24.17 -6.15 2.51
CA TYR A 60 -25.01 -4.97 2.39
C TYR A 60 -26.48 -5.30 2.69
N ASP A 61 -27.02 -6.34 2.04
CA ASP A 61 -28.41 -6.79 2.21
C ASP A 61 -28.68 -7.16 3.67
N ALA A 62 -27.78 -7.90 4.33
CA ALA A 62 -27.93 -8.25 5.74
C ALA A 62 -27.99 -7.03 6.67
N VAL A 63 -27.22 -5.96 6.35
CA VAL A 63 -27.28 -4.70 7.10
C VAL A 63 -28.60 -4.00 6.86
N MET A 64 -29.05 -3.92 5.61
CA MET A 64 -30.31 -3.28 5.23
C MET A 64 -31.52 -3.99 5.86
N ASP A 65 -31.55 -5.33 5.77
CA ASP A 65 -32.65 -6.16 6.30
C ASP A 65 -32.72 -6.13 7.84
N SER A 66 -31.59 -5.96 8.51
CA SER A 66 -31.53 -5.88 9.97
C SER A 66 -31.94 -4.53 10.53
N SER A 67 -32.07 -3.52 9.68
CA SER A 67 -32.38 -2.16 10.12
C SER A 67 -33.84 -2.02 10.53
N PRO A 68 -34.14 -1.41 11.70
CA PRO A 68 -35.51 -1.10 12.05
C PRO A 68 -36.14 -0.13 11.04
N MET A 69 -37.39 -0.37 10.68
CA MET A 69 -38.13 0.43 9.70
C MET A 69 -38.11 1.92 10.10
N GLY A 70 -37.61 2.78 9.20
CA GLY A 70 -37.52 4.24 9.40
C GLY A 70 -36.28 4.71 10.18
N SER A 71 -35.32 3.81 10.44
CA SER A 71 -34.03 4.18 11.03
C SER A 71 -32.89 4.18 9.99
N VAL A 72 -31.71 4.64 10.39
CA VAL A 72 -30.50 4.60 9.57
C VAL A 72 -30.00 3.16 9.52
N GLU A 73 -29.73 2.66 8.33
CA GLU A 73 -29.37 1.26 8.06
C GLU A 73 -28.08 0.82 8.78
N LEU A 74 -27.09 1.68 8.74
CA LEU A 74 -25.83 1.49 9.45
C LEU A 74 -25.50 2.75 10.25
N PHE A 75 -25.34 2.60 11.56
CA PHE A 75 -24.99 3.73 12.42
C PHE A 75 -23.51 4.10 12.22
N HIS A 76 -23.26 4.95 11.23
CA HIS A 76 -21.94 5.43 10.85
C HIS A 76 -21.97 6.94 10.62
N GLY A 77 -20.84 7.64 10.84
CA GLY A 77 -20.73 9.06 10.57
C GLY A 77 -20.53 9.35 9.09
N TYR A 78 -21.60 9.53 8.33
CA TYR A 78 -21.57 9.74 6.88
C TYR A 78 -21.37 11.20 6.45
N THR A 79 -21.16 12.13 7.37
CA THR A 79 -21.12 13.58 7.08
C THR A 79 -20.16 13.95 5.94
N TYR A 80 -19.01 13.30 5.88
CA TYR A 80 -18.01 13.53 4.83
C TYR A 80 -17.93 12.41 3.78
N SER A 81 -18.86 11.47 3.79
CA SER A 81 -18.90 10.42 2.77
C SER A 81 -19.38 10.99 1.44
N GLY A 82 -18.76 10.56 0.34
CA GLY A 82 -19.15 10.98 -1.01
C GLY A 82 -18.88 12.44 -1.32
N ILE A 83 -17.91 13.10 -0.65
CA ILE A 83 -17.55 14.50 -0.95
C ILE A 83 -17.19 14.61 -2.44
N PRO A 84 -17.88 15.48 -3.22
CA PRO A 84 -17.71 15.54 -4.67
C PRO A 84 -16.27 15.77 -5.14
N VAL A 85 -15.51 16.59 -4.43
CA VAL A 85 -14.09 16.85 -4.79
C VAL A 85 -13.22 15.62 -4.61
N ALA A 86 -13.45 14.80 -3.57
CA ALA A 86 -12.70 13.56 -3.35
C ALA A 86 -13.07 12.50 -4.40
N VAL A 87 -14.34 12.39 -4.74
CA VAL A 87 -14.82 11.48 -5.79
C VAL A 87 -14.25 11.89 -7.16
N ALA A 88 -14.27 13.18 -7.50
CA ALA A 88 -13.69 13.68 -8.75
C ALA A 88 -12.18 13.41 -8.82
N ALA A 89 -11.45 13.61 -7.71
CA ALA A 89 -10.03 13.29 -7.64
C ALA A 89 -9.77 11.77 -7.83
N ALA A 90 -10.58 10.92 -7.19
CA ALA A 90 -10.47 9.47 -7.35
C ALA A 90 -10.70 9.03 -8.80
N LEU A 91 -11.73 9.54 -9.46
CA LEU A 91 -12.02 9.25 -10.86
C LEU A 91 -10.87 9.70 -11.77
N ALA A 92 -10.35 10.91 -11.56
CA ALA A 92 -9.21 11.42 -12.34
C ALA A 92 -7.95 10.56 -12.16
N VAL A 93 -7.69 10.05 -10.95
CA VAL A 93 -6.57 9.14 -10.68
C VAL A 93 -6.76 7.81 -11.43
N GLN A 94 -7.98 7.26 -11.44
CA GLN A 94 -8.27 6.04 -12.22
C GLN A 94 -7.99 6.24 -13.71
N ASP A 95 -8.48 7.34 -14.26
CA ASP A 95 -8.25 7.72 -15.65
C ASP A 95 -6.75 7.81 -16.00
N ILE A 96 -5.94 8.40 -15.11
CA ILE A 96 -4.48 8.50 -15.29
C ILE A 96 -3.86 7.09 -15.24
N PHE A 97 -4.24 6.27 -14.28
CA PHE A 97 -3.70 4.92 -14.15
C PHE A 97 -3.95 4.07 -15.40
N GLU A 98 -5.12 4.22 -16.02
CA GLU A 98 -5.46 3.52 -17.26
C GLU A 98 -4.74 4.13 -18.48
N LYS A 99 -4.79 5.46 -18.65
CA LYS A 99 -4.20 6.15 -19.80
C LYS A 99 -2.68 6.05 -19.87
N GLU A 100 -2.01 6.05 -18.72
CA GLU A 100 -0.55 5.97 -18.61
C GLU A 100 -0.04 4.55 -18.38
N ASP A 101 -0.94 3.57 -18.39
CA ASP A 101 -0.63 2.13 -18.16
C ASP A 101 0.21 1.87 -16.91
N ILE A 102 -0.14 2.57 -15.82
CA ILE A 102 0.63 2.59 -14.57
C ILE A 102 0.76 1.18 -13.96
N PHE A 103 -0.28 0.34 -14.08
CA PHE A 103 -0.24 -1.02 -13.52
C PHE A 103 0.81 -1.90 -14.20
N ASN A 104 0.86 -1.90 -15.54
CA ASN A 104 1.89 -2.64 -16.26
C ASN A 104 3.28 -2.04 -16.04
N ARG A 105 3.40 -0.73 -15.96
CA ARG A 105 4.65 -0.06 -15.61
C ARG A 105 5.17 -0.54 -14.24
N ALA A 106 4.34 -0.54 -13.21
CA ALA A 106 4.68 -1.04 -11.88
C ALA A 106 5.08 -2.52 -11.92
N LYS A 107 4.30 -3.36 -12.62
CA LYS A 107 4.57 -4.78 -12.79
C LYS A 107 5.94 -5.05 -13.45
N ASN A 108 6.25 -4.29 -14.50
CA ASN A 108 7.50 -4.46 -15.24
C ASN A 108 8.73 -3.97 -14.46
N LEU A 109 8.59 -2.90 -13.67
CA LEU A 109 9.67 -2.35 -12.86
C LEU A 109 9.92 -3.15 -11.56
N ALA A 110 8.92 -3.86 -11.06
CA ALA A 110 8.98 -4.58 -9.79
C ALA A 110 10.16 -5.57 -9.69
N PRO A 111 10.47 -6.43 -10.69
CA PRO A 111 11.61 -7.35 -10.60
C PRO A 111 12.95 -6.61 -10.45
N TYR A 112 13.13 -5.48 -11.15
CA TYR A 112 14.33 -4.66 -11.05
C TYR A 112 14.46 -4.05 -9.64
N PHE A 113 13.39 -3.47 -9.12
CA PHE A 113 13.33 -2.94 -7.76
C PHE A 113 13.62 -4.02 -6.71
N GLN A 114 12.99 -5.19 -6.81
CA GLN A 114 13.22 -6.29 -5.86
C GLN A 114 14.69 -6.76 -5.90
N LYS A 115 15.27 -6.91 -7.09
CA LYS A 115 16.69 -7.27 -7.22
C LYS A 115 17.60 -6.25 -6.54
N GLY A 116 17.37 -4.96 -6.75
CA GLY A 116 18.10 -3.89 -6.07
C GLY A 116 17.93 -3.94 -4.56
N LEU A 117 16.69 -4.07 -4.08
CA LEU A 117 16.38 -4.15 -2.66
C LEU A 117 17.11 -5.32 -1.97
N PHE A 118 17.00 -6.53 -2.53
CA PHE A 118 17.64 -7.70 -1.96
C PHE A 118 19.19 -7.69 -2.06
N SER A 119 19.77 -6.84 -2.92
CA SER A 119 21.22 -6.66 -2.96
C SER A 119 21.78 -5.97 -1.70
N LEU A 120 20.93 -5.41 -0.86
CA LEU A 120 21.32 -4.80 0.41
C LEU A 120 21.45 -5.82 1.56
N GLN A 121 21.13 -7.10 1.33
CA GLN A 121 21.16 -8.15 2.36
C GLN A 121 22.59 -8.44 2.86
N ASP A 122 23.62 -8.11 2.11
CA ASP A 122 25.02 -8.27 2.45
C ASP A 122 25.56 -7.19 3.43
N LEU A 123 24.78 -6.13 3.68
CA LEU A 123 25.18 -5.07 4.60
C LEU A 123 25.13 -5.55 6.05
N GLU A 124 26.20 -5.23 6.80
CA GLU A 124 26.30 -5.62 8.22
C GLU A 124 25.16 -5.09 9.08
N SER A 125 24.63 -3.90 8.76
CA SER A 125 23.53 -3.24 9.47
C SER A 125 22.16 -3.84 9.20
N VAL A 126 22.02 -4.69 8.17
CA VAL A 126 20.76 -5.30 7.76
C VAL A 126 20.56 -6.65 8.43
N ASP A 127 19.41 -6.85 9.06
CA ASP A 127 19.00 -8.12 9.66
C ASP A 127 18.22 -8.97 8.65
N ASN A 128 17.18 -8.40 8.06
CA ASN A 128 16.31 -9.10 7.12
C ASN A 128 15.74 -8.16 6.06
N ILE A 129 15.50 -8.70 4.86
CA ILE A 129 14.82 -8.00 3.78
C ILE A 129 13.62 -8.84 3.34
N ARG A 130 12.50 -8.16 3.13
CA ARG A 130 11.30 -8.72 2.52
C ARG A 130 10.73 -7.75 1.51
N GLY A 131 10.14 -8.28 0.45
CA GLY A 131 9.58 -7.43 -0.59
C GLY A 131 8.63 -8.18 -1.50
N TYR A 132 7.70 -7.44 -2.11
CA TYR A 132 6.80 -7.92 -3.13
C TYR A 132 6.36 -6.76 -4.02
N GLY A 133 6.36 -6.97 -5.35
CA GLY A 133 5.97 -5.91 -6.28
C GLY A 133 6.84 -4.65 -6.11
N MET A 134 6.19 -3.52 -5.95
CA MET A 134 6.83 -2.20 -5.77
C MET A 134 6.84 -1.77 -4.30
N MET A 135 7.09 -2.69 -3.38
CA MET A 135 7.24 -2.40 -1.97
C MET A 135 8.23 -3.36 -1.31
N GLY A 136 8.93 -2.89 -0.28
CA GLY A 136 9.86 -3.68 0.49
C GLY A 136 10.03 -3.16 1.91
N GLY A 137 10.52 -4.04 2.75
CA GLY A 137 10.90 -3.75 4.13
C GLY A 137 12.32 -4.22 4.40
N ILE A 138 13.11 -3.38 5.04
CA ILE A 138 14.45 -3.68 5.51
C ILE A 138 14.45 -3.58 7.01
N ASP A 139 14.66 -4.67 7.71
CA ASP A 139 14.82 -4.67 9.15
C ASP A 139 16.31 -4.43 9.49
N MET A 140 16.55 -3.43 10.32
CA MET A 140 17.90 -3.09 10.79
C MET A 140 18.26 -3.95 12.00
N LYS A 141 19.54 -4.35 12.11
CA LYS A 141 20.03 -5.04 13.30
C LYS A 141 19.91 -4.17 14.55
N LEU A 142 19.39 -4.76 15.61
CA LEU A 142 19.17 -4.10 16.89
C LEU A 142 20.47 -4.04 17.71
N ASN A 143 21.32 -3.05 17.42
CA ASN A 143 22.55 -2.80 18.17
C ASN A 143 22.39 -1.72 19.26
N THR A 144 21.20 -1.10 19.34
CA THR A 144 20.90 0.06 20.17
C THR A 144 19.48 -0.05 20.75
N LYS A 145 18.97 1.03 21.33
CA LYS A 145 17.57 1.11 21.77
C LYS A 145 16.61 0.90 20.58
N PRO A 146 15.51 0.16 20.76
CA PRO A 146 14.51 -0.05 19.72
C PRO A 146 14.06 1.27 19.07
N GLY A 147 13.98 1.29 17.75
CA GLY A 147 13.59 2.45 16.94
C GLY A 147 14.73 3.44 16.65
N LYS A 148 15.89 3.28 17.26
CA LYS A 148 17.02 4.20 17.08
C LYS A 148 17.73 3.96 15.75
N ALA A 149 18.03 2.71 15.42
CA ALA A 149 18.73 2.36 14.18
C ALA A 149 17.93 2.80 12.95
N GLY A 150 16.61 2.49 12.93
CA GLY A 150 15.73 2.92 11.85
C GLY A 150 15.63 4.43 11.70
N TYR A 151 15.58 5.18 12.82
CA TYR A 151 15.55 6.63 12.79
C TYR A 151 16.87 7.24 12.28
N GLU A 152 18.02 6.75 12.74
CA GLU A 152 19.33 7.23 12.31
C GLU A 152 19.55 6.97 10.81
N CYS A 153 19.20 5.78 10.34
CA CYS A 153 19.26 5.45 8.92
C CYS A 153 18.30 6.33 8.09
N PHE A 154 17.06 6.50 8.53
CA PHE A 154 16.10 7.41 7.89
C PHE A 154 16.68 8.83 7.76
N LYS A 155 17.25 9.36 8.84
CA LYS A 155 17.83 10.70 8.84
C LYS A 155 19.01 10.84 7.87
N ALA A 156 19.93 9.87 7.88
CA ALA A 156 21.09 9.87 6.99
C ALA A 156 20.65 9.81 5.51
N CYS A 157 19.71 8.93 5.18
CA CYS A 157 19.16 8.83 3.82
C CYS A 157 18.40 10.09 3.41
N TYR A 158 17.64 10.70 4.32
CA TYR A 158 16.97 11.98 4.06
C TYR A 158 17.95 13.10 3.73
N GLU A 159 19.04 13.22 4.50
CA GLU A 159 20.12 14.18 4.23
C GLU A 159 20.84 13.89 2.91
N ALA A 160 20.90 12.61 2.50
CA ALA A 160 21.41 12.19 1.19
C ALA A 160 20.38 12.38 0.04
N GLY A 161 19.15 12.82 0.33
CA GLY A 161 18.12 13.13 -0.66
C GLY A 161 17.15 12.00 -0.98
N VAL A 162 17.09 10.95 -0.17
CA VAL A 162 16.07 9.88 -0.28
C VAL A 162 15.16 9.90 0.93
N ASN A 163 13.86 9.98 0.68
CA ASN A 163 12.83 9.94 1.70
C ASN A 163 12.04 8.63 1.66
N PHE A 164 11.90 7.97 2.79
CA PHE A 164 11.07 6.78 2.99
C PHE A 164 10.48 6.79 4.41
N LYS A 165 9.66 5.81 4.74
CA LYS A 165 9.09 5.68 6.08
C LYS A 165 9.91 4.69 6.90
N ALA A 166 10.33 5.08 8.11
CA ALA A 166 10.80 4.16 9.13
C ALA A 166 9.68 3.88 10.15
N THR A 167 9.52 2.63 10.56
CA THR A 167 8.60 2.21 11.62
C THR A 167 9.37 1.33 12.58
N GLY A 168 9.72 1.87 13.75
CA GLY A 168 10.72 1.25 14.60
C GLY A 168 12.05 1.14 13.85
N ASP A 169 12.61 -0.05 13.81
CA ASP A 169 13.86 -0.33 13.08
C ASP A 169 13.61 -0.98 11.70
N CYS A 170 12.39 -0.90 11.18
CA CYS A 170 12.05 -1.33 9.83
C CYS A 170 11.93 -0.13 8.89
N LEU A 171 12.70 -0.14 7.82
CA LEU A 171 12.63 0.83 6.73
C LEU A 171 11.62 0.34 5.69
N ILE A 172 10.66 1.16 5.33
CA ILE A 172 9.63 0.83 4.34
C ILE A 172 9.95 1.57 3.05
N ILE A 173 10.34 0.84 2.02
CA ILE A 173 10.71 1.36 0.71
C ILE A 173 9.59 1.07 -0.29
N ALA A 174 9.00 2.13 -0.82
CA ALA A 174 7.86 2.04 -1.74
C ALA A 174 7.95 3.17 -2.78
N PRO A 175 8.81 3.02 -3.81
CA PRO A 175 9.03 4.05 -4.81
C PRO A 175 7.76 4.33 -5.62
N GLN A 176 7.68 5.52 -6.21
CA GLN A 176 6.58 5.90 -7.09
C GLN A 176 6.56 5.03 -8.35
N PHE A 177 5.37 4.75 -8.89
CA PHE A 177 5.24 3.93 -10.10
C PHE A 177 5.81 4.58 -11.36
N ILE A 178 5.99 5.90 -11.35
CA ILE A 178 6.62 6.65 -12.45
C ILE A 178 8.15 6.61 -12.41
N CYS A 179 8.75 5.96 -11.39
CA CYS A 179 10.19 5.75 -11.34
C CYS A 179 10.69 4.97 -12.57
N GLU A 180 11.94 5.19 -12.89
CA GLU A 180 12.73 4.46 -13.86
C GLU A 180 13.85 3.70 -13.14
N GLU A 181 14.52 2.77 -13.80
CA GLU A 181 15.64 2.00 -13.22
C GLU A 181 16.70 2.90 -12.57
N LYS A 182 17.08 4.00 -13.23
CA LYS A 182 18.05 4.97 -12.68
C LYS A 182 17.66 5.56 -11.31
N HIS A 183 16.33 5.73 -11.05
CA HIS A 183 15.86 6.23 -9.77
C HIS A 183 15.89 5.12 -8.71
N ILE A 184 15.67 3.87 -9.13
CA ILE A 184 15.84 2.71 -8.25
C ILE A 184 17.32 2.57 -7.87
N ASP A 185 18.23 2.67 -8.84
CA ASP A 185 19.69 2.63 -8.59
C ASP A 185 20.09 3.71 -7.58
N GLU A 186 19.63 4.94 -7.77
CA GLU A 186 19.91 6.05 -6.85
C GLU A 186 19.41 5.76 -5.43
N ILE A 187 18.20 5.20 -5.28
CA ILE A 187 17.65 4.79 -3.97
C ILE A 187 18.54 3.73 -3.32
N ILE A 188 18.91 2.70 -4.08
CA ILE A 188 19.72 1.58 -3.57
C ILE A 188 21.13 2.04 -3.19
N ASP A 189 21.76 2.87 -4.02
CA ASP A 189 23.10 3.41 -3.75
C ASP A 189 23.11 4.24 -2.46
N LYS A 190 22.10 5.08 -2.24
CA LYS A 190 21.98 5.89 -1.02
C LYS A 190 21.61 5.09 0.23
N LEU A 191 20.91 3.97 0.07
CA LEU A 191 20.65 3.02 1.17
C LEU A 191 21.90 2.20 1.53
N ARG A 192 22.87 2.08 0.62
CA ARG A 192 24.13 1.34 0.83
C ARG A 192 25.18 2.18 1.56
N THR A 193 25.11 3.50 1.50
CA THR A 193 26.04 4.44 2.19
C THR A 193 25.68 4.62 3.66
#